data_8e011b04c0a21e3ac5056a351d28bf7a
#
_entry.id   8e011b04c0a21e3ac5056a351d28bf7a
#
_cell.length_a   1.000
_cell.length_b   1.000
_cell.length_c   1.000
_cell.angle_alpha   90.00
_cell.angle_beta   90.00
_cell.angle_gamma   90.00
#
_symmetry.space_group_name_H-M   'P 1'
#
loop_
_entity.id
_entity.type
_entity.pdbx_description
1 polymer ?
#
loop_
_entity_poly.entity_id
_entity_poly.type
_entity_poly.pdbx_seq_one_letter_code
_entity_poly.pdbx_strand_id
1 'polypeptide(L)'
;MMLSDIRDYIASLGLADSVYIGPLPDKPEKTIGVYNSKHQHEYKVAVGGPQLESYGTKYVTLLLHWNKSQRETEKAGKSLFEAVRRSRNTPANNETIKFTLPVYDLQDIGTDDSGVYEMVIEAAFIYEKGNKDEE
;
A
#
# COMPACT_ATOMS: atom_id res chain seq x y z
N MET A 1 3.50 -12.29 -1.54
CA MET A 1 2.53 -11.39 -0.88
C MET A 1 1.47 -10.98 -1.87
N MET A 2 0.23 -11.16 -1.52
CA MET A 2 -0.88 -10.80 -2.38
C MET A 2 -1.37 -9.39 -2.05
N LEU A 3 -2.10 -8.80 -2.98
CA LEU A 3 -2.67 -7.48 -2.77
C LEU A 3 -3.62 -7.47 -1.58
N SER A 4 -4.33 -8.57 -1.33
CA SER A 4 -5.19 -8.71 -0.17
C SER A 4 -4.43 -8.64 1.16
N ASP A 5 -3.19 -9.11 1.19
CA ASP A 5 -2.36 -9.02 2.40
C ASP A 5 -2.04 -7.57 2.72
N ILE A 6 -1.72 -6.78 1.69
CA ILE A 6 -1.47 -5.35 1.84
C ILE A 6 -2.75 -4.64 2.28
N ARG A 7 -3.87 -4.96 1.65
CA ARG A 7 -5.16 -4.37 2.01
C ARG A 7 -5.48 -4.62 3.49
N ASP A 8 -5.29 -5.84 3.95
CA ASP A 8 -5.56 -6.18 5.35
C ASP A 8 -4.64 -5.44 6.30
N TYR A 9 -3.37 -5.30 5.91
CA TYR A 9 -2.42 -4.51 6.70
C TYR A 9 -2.84 -3.04 6.78
N ILE A 10 -3.17 -2.43 5.64
CA ILE A 10 -3.59 -1.02 5.61
C ILE A 10 -4.87 -0.83 6.44
N ALA A 11 -5.82 -1.76 6.32
CA ALA A 11 -7.05 -1.70 7.11
C ALA A 11 -6.76 -1.76 8.62
N SER A 12 -5.76 -2.54 9.02
CA SER A 12 -5.40 -2.69 10.42
C SER A 12 -4.84 -1.40 11.05
N LEU A 13 -4.39 -0.46 10.23
CA LEU A 13 -3.89 0.83 10.72
C LEU A 13 -5.02 1.71 11.28
N GLY A 14 -6.27 1.45 10.90
CA GLY A 14 -7.41 2.18 11.41
C GLY A 14 -7.48 3.64 10.98
N LEU A 15 -6.84 4.00 9.85
CA LEU A 15 -6.75 5.38 9.39
C LEU A 15 -7.93 5.80 8.50
N ALA A 16 -8.64 4.84 7.92
CA ALA A 16 -9.75 5.11 7.02
C ALA A 16 -10.97 4.32 7.46
N ASP A 17 -12.14 4.77 7.00
CA ASP A 17 -13.39 4.06 7.31
C ASP A 17 -13.46 2.71 6.59
N SER A 18 -12.87 2.64 5.40
CA SER A 18 -12.86 1.41 4.60
C SER A 18 -11.62 1.34 3.74
N VAL A 19 -11.16 0.12 3.46
CA VAL A 19 -10.02 -0.13 2.57
C VAL A 19 -10.43 -1.19 1.57
N TYR A 20 -10.27 -0.91 0.29
CA TYR A 20 -10.69 -1.79 -0.81
C TYR A 20 -9.52 -2.17 -1.69
N ILE A 21 -9.66 -3.32 -2.35
CA ILE A 21 -8.74 -3.71 -3.42
C ILE A 21 -9.32 -3.21 -4.73
N GLY A 22 -8.53 -2.45 -5.47
CA GLY A 22 -8.95 -1.94 -6.77
C GLY A 22 -9.98 -0.82 -6.69
N PRO A 23 -10.83 -0.68 -7.70
CA PRO A 23 -11.75 0.45 -7.76
C PRO A 23 -12.67 0.56 -6.55
N LEU A 24 -12.84 1.78 -6.06
CA LEU A 24 -13.69 2.03 -4.92
C LEU A 24 -15.17 1.93 -5.33
N PRO A 25 -15.97 1.09 -4.66
CA PRO A 25 -17.40 1.00 -4.97
C PRO A 25 -18.08 2.30 -4.52
N ASP A 26 -18.86 2.92 -5.42
CA ASP A 26 -19.63 4.14 -5.14
C ASP A 26 -18.79 5.29 -4.60
N LYS A 27 -17.48 5.19 -4.66
CA LYS A 27 -16.52 6.22 -4.23
C LYS A 27 -16.88 6.87 -2.89
N PRO A 28 -17.02 6.10 -1.80
CA PRO A 28 -17.33 6.68 -0.49
C PRO A 28 -16.15 7.50 0.03
N GLU A 29 -16.45 8.48 0.87
CA GLU A 29 -15.41 9.30 1.50
C GLU A 29 -14.62 8.50 2.55
N LYS A 30 -13.41 8.99 2.85
CA LYS A 30 -12.50 8.42 3.85
C LYS A 30 -12.18 6.95 3.59
N THR A 31 -11.86 6.66 2.32
CA THR A 31 -11.53 5.32 1.88
C THR A 31 -10.14 5.28 1.27
N ILE A 32 -9.54 4.09 1.29
CA ILE A 32 -8.26 3.84 0.65
C ILE A 32 -8.44 2.68 -0.32
N GLY A 33 -8.00 2.88 -1.55
CA GLY A 33 -7.94 1.82 -2.55
C GLY A 33 -6.52 1.29 -2.67
N VAL A 34 -6.38 -0.02 -2.69
CA VAL A 34 -5.09 -0.68 -2.82
C VAL A 34 -5.01 -1.30 -4.20
N TYR A 35 -3.99 -0.92 -4.95
CA TYR A 35 -3.81 -1.34 -6.34
C TYR A 35 -2.41 -1.87 -6.55
N ASN A 36 -2.26 -2.76 -7.52
CA ASN A 36 -0.92 -3.07 -8.02
C ASN A 36 -0.37 -1.85 -8.71
N SER A 37 0.91 -1.56 -8.49
CA SER A 37 1.55 -0.44 -9.18
C SER A 37 1.55 -0.69 -10.68
N LYS A 38 1.24 0.36 -11.45
CA LYS A 38 1.26 0.31 -12.91
C LYS A 38 2.63 0.64 -13.47
N HIS A 39 3.57 1.05 -12.62
CA HIS A 39 4.93 1.32 -13.06
C HIS A 39 5.67 0.01 -13.26
N GLN A 40 6.54 -0.03 -14.26
CA GLN A 40 7.37 -1.19 -14.51
C GLN A 40 8.55 -1.18 -13.54
N HIS A 41 8.84 -2.35 -12.99
CA HIS A 41 9.93 -2.52 -12.06
C HIS A 41 10.80 -3.70 -12.50
N GLU A 42 12.10 -3.54 -12.32
CA GLU A 42 13.05 -4.58 -12.68
C GLU A 42 12.88 -5.78 -11.77
N TYR A 43 12.81 -6.96 -12.38
CA TYR A 43 12.75 -8.20 -11.61
C TYR A 43 14.14 -8.54 -11.09
N LYS A 44 14.24 -8.78 -9.78
CA LYS A 44 15.50 -9.11 -9.14
C LYS A 44 15.45 -10.50 -8.56
N VAL A 45 16.50 -11.27 -8.80
CA VAL A 45 16.60 -12.67 -8.39
C VAL A 45 17.81 -12.85 -7.50
N ALA A 46 17.68 -13.70 -6.47
CA ALA A 46 18.82 -14.06 -5.64
C ALA A 46 19.89 -14.79 -6.45
N VAL A 47 21.13 -14.69 -6.02
CA VAL A 47 22.29 -15.29 -6.74
C VAL A 47 22.10 -16.78 -6.98
N GLY A 48 21.53 -17.51 -6.09
CA GLY A 48 21.32 -18.95 -6.26
C GLY A 48 20.04 -19.33 -7.01
N GLY A 49 19.30 -18.35 -7.54
CA GLY A 49 18.06 -18.58 -8.26
C GLY A 49 16.83 -18.44 -7.37
N PRO A 50 15.64 -18.62 -7.94
CA PRO A 50 14.37 -18.35 -7.23
C PRO A 50 14.18 -19.16 -5.95
N GLN A 51 14.67 -20.38 -5.89
CA GLN A 51 14.49 -21.22 -4.69
C GLN A 51 15.28 -20.73 -3.49
N LEU A 52 16.25 -19.84 -3.68
CA LEU A 52 17.03 -19.27 -2.59
C LEU A 52 16.57 -17.88 -2.18
N GLU A 53 15.52 -17.38 -2.81
CA GLU A 53 14.96 -16.09 -2.45
C GLU A 53 14.17 -16.21 -1.14
N SER A 54 14.59 -15.46 -0.11
CA SER A 54 13.84 -15.38 1.14
C SER A 54 13.00 -14.11 1.24
N TYR A 55 13.24 -13.14 0.37
CA TYR A 55 12.52 -11.87 0.35
C TYR A 55 11.88 -11.64 -1.00
N GLY A 56 10.77 -10.92 -0.97
CA GLY A 56 10.12 -10.46 -2.18
C GLY A 56 9.81 -8.97 -2.08
N THR A 57 9.41 -8.40 -3.20
CA THR A 57 9.00 -6.99 -3.26
C THR A 57 7.65 -6.88 -3.93
N LYS A 58 6.72 -6.19 -3.27
CA LYS A 58 5.40 -5.91 -3.79
C LYS A 58 5.26 -4.40 -4.01
N TYR A 59 5.09 -3.99 -5.25
CA TYR A 59 4.91 -2.58 -5.60
C TYR A 59 3.42 -2.26 -5.63
N VAL A 60 3.02 -1.26 -4.87
CA VAL A 60 1.61 -0.97 -4.60
C VAL A 60 1.34 0.52 -4.78
N THR A 61 0.17 0.82 -5.32
CA THR A 61 -0.38 2.17 -5.36
C THR A 61 -1.51 2.25 -4.34
N LEU A 62 -1.44 3.20 -3.44
CA LEU A 62 -2.51 3.48 -2.50
C LEU A 62 -3.19 4.76 -2.93
N LEU A 63 -4.48 4.68 -3.22
CA LEU A 63 -5.30 5.84 -3.55
C LEU A 63 -6.11 6.22 -2.32
N LEU A 64 -5.83 7.40 -1.79
CA LEU A 64 -6.59 7.96 -0.68
C LEU A 64 -7.68 8.84 -1.26
N HIS A 65 -8.94 8.44 -1.07
CA HIS A 65 -10.11 9.18 -1.49
C HIS A 65 -10.79 9.67 -0.22
N TRP A 66 -10.65 10.97 0.08
CA TRP A 66 -10.93 11.41 1.43
C TRP A 66 -12.24 12.17 1.57
N ASN A 67 -12.19 13.48 1.50
CA ASN A 67 -13.39 14.30 1.60
C ASN A 67 -13.21 15.63 0.87
N LYS A 68 -14.12 16.58 1.09
CA LYS A 68 -14.08 17.85 0.40
C LYS A 68 -13.21 18.89 1.08
N SER A 69 -12.49 18.52 2.11
CA SER A 69 -11.54 19.39 2.81
C SER A 69 -10.12 19.04 2.40
N GLN A 70 -9.45 19.96 1.72
CA GLN A 70 -8.06 19.76 1.32
C GLN A 70 -7.17 19.57 2.54
N ARG A 71 -7.39 20.35 3.59
CA ARG A 71 -6.58 20.26 4.80
C ARG A 71 -6.70 18.91 5.48
N GLU A 72 -7.93 18.38 5.61
CA GLU A 72 -8.12 17.08 6.22
C GLU A 72 -7.55 15.97 5.37
N THR A 73 -7.65 16.10 4.05
CA THR A 73 -7.08 15.13 3.12
C THR A 73 -5.56 15.12 3.23
N GLU A 74 -4.92 16.27 3.30
CA GLU A 74 -3.47 16.33 3.48
C GLU A 74 -3.03 15.69 4.80
N LYS A 75 -3.77 15.94 5.88
CA LYS A 75 -3.45 15.33 7.17
C LYS A 75 -3.58 13.81 7.10
N ALA A 76 -4.64 13.32 6.49
CA ALA A 76 -4.86 11.89 6.34
C ALA A 76 -3.78 11.25 5.46
N GLY A 77 -3.41 11.94 4.37
CA GLY A 77 -2.37 11.46 3.47
C GLY A 77 -1.02 11.38 4.17
N LYS A 78 -0.67 12.40 4.95
CA LYS A 78 0.58 12.39 5.70
C LYS A 78 0.60 11.29 6.75
N SER A 79 -0.51 11.07 7.44
CA SER A 79 -0.62 10.00 8.44
C SER A 79 -0.42 8.64 7.81
N LEU A 80 -1.05 8.39 6.67
CA LEU A 80 -0.90 7.13 5.96
C LEU A 80 0.53 6.96 5.44
N PHE A 81 1.08 8.01 4.84
CA PHE A 81 2.43 7.98 4.29
C PHE A 81 3.45 7.65 5.40
N GLU A 82 3.34 8.30 6.55
CA GLU A 82 4.23 8.04 7.67
C GLU A 82 4.06 6.64 8.24
N ALA A 83 2.83 6.15 8.36
CA ALA A 83 2.58 4.80 8.84
C ALA A 83 3.20 3.76 7.92
N VAL A 84 3.04 3.94 6.60
CA VAL A 84 3.61 3.04 5.61
C VAL A 84 5.13 3.13 5.66
N ARG A 85 5.68 4.33 5.66
CA ARG A 85 7.12 4.55 5.66
C ARG A 85 7.81 3.93 6.88
N ARG A 86 7.11 3.91 8.01
CA ARG A 86 7.66 3.38 9.27
C ARG A 86 7.41 1.90 9.48
N SER A 87 6.73 1.24 8.56
CA SER A 87 6.42 -0.17 8.71
C SER A 87 7.69 -1.01 8.73
N ARG A 88 7.88 -1.78 9.79
CA ARG A 88 9.04 -2.65 9.95
C ARG A 88 8.62 -3.90 10.71
N ASN A 89 9.07 -5.05 10.23
CA ASN A 89 8.86 -6.33 10.90
C ASN A 89 7.39 -6.53 11.31
N THR A 90 6.50 -6.19 10.39
CA THR A 90 5.05 -6.17 10.64
C THR A 90 4.39 -7.37 9.99
N PRO A 91 3.64 -8.17 10.75
CA PRO A 91 2.91 -9.28 10.14
C PRO A 91 1.86 -8.79 9.17
N ALA A 92 1.75 -9.47 8.04
CA ALA A 92 0.70 -9.25 7.05
C ALA A 92 0.20 -10.62 6.63
N ASN A 93 -0.75 -11.16 7.38
CA ASN A 93 -1.25 -12.53 7.24
C ASN A 93 -0.10 -13.53 7.45
N ASN A 94 0.20 -14.36 6.45
CA ASN A 94 1.22 -15.40 6.61
C ASN A 94 2.64 -14.93 6.30
N GLU A 95 2.80 -13.66 5.97
CA GLU A 95 4.10 -13.11 5.61
C GLU A 95 4.43 -11.91 6.50
N THR A 96 5.67 -11.48 6.48
CA THR A 96 6.11 -10.36 7.30
C THR A 96 6.64 -9.24 6.41
N ILE A 97 6.08 -8.04 6.57
CA ILE A 97 6.64 -6.85 5.92
C ILE A 97 7.89 -6.47 6.71
N LYS A 98 9.04 -6.59 6.06
CA LYS A 98 10.31 -6.26 6.71
C LYS A 98 10.51 -4.76 6.77
N PHE A 99 10.23 -4.08 5.68
CA PHE A 99 10.26 -2.62 5.61
C PHE A 99 9.57 -2.17 4.33
N THR A 100 9.33 -0.88 4.22
CA THR A 100 8.72 -0.28 3.04
C THR A 100 9.60 0.85 2.53
N LEU A 101 9.56 1.06 1.23
CA LEU A 101 10.28 2.15 0.58
C LEU A 101 9.29 2.95 -0.27
N PRO A 102 9.04 4.22 0.06
CA PRO A 102 8.27 5.06 -0.84
C PRO A 102 9.02 5.19 -2.17
N VAL A 103 8.31 5.02 -3.28
CA VAL A 103 8.88 5.20 -4.61
C VAL A 103 8.94 6.68 -4.95
N TYR A 104 7.90 7.40 -4.56
CA TYR A 104 7.80 8.84 -4.71
C TYR A 104 7.32 9.45 -3.40
N ASP A 105 7.47 10.76 -3.28
CA ASP A 105 6.86 11.49 -2.17
C ASP A 105 5.33 11.42 -2.32
N LEU A 106 4.63 11.72 -1.25
CA LEU A 106 3.17 11.78 -1.24
C LEU A 106 2.68 12.75 -2.32
N GLN A 107 1.73 12.32 -3.13
CA GLN A 107 1.25 13.09 -4.28
C GLN A 107 -0.20 13.54 -4.08
N ASP A 108 -0.41 14.85 -4.20
CA ASP A 108 -1.76 15.42 -4.26
C ASP A 108 -2.21 15.41 -5.73
N ILE A 109 -3.29 14.71 -6.00
CA ILE A 109 -3.80 14.60 -7.39
C ILE A 109 -5.08 15.39 -7.61
N GLY A 110 -5.44 16.27 -6.67
CA GLY A 110 -6.60 17.13 -6.82
C GLY A 110 -7.89 16.49 -6.38
N THR A 111 -8.96 16.78 -7.08
CA THR A 111 -10.29 16.30 -6.72
C THR A 111 -10.87 15.41 -7.83
N ASP A 112 -11.83 14.56 -7.44
CA ASP A 112 -12.63 13.81 -8.39
C ASP A 112 -13.78 14.69 -8.91
N ASP A 113 -14.68 14.09 -9.69
CA ASP A 113 -15.81 14.82 -10.30
C ASP A 113 -16.79 15.38 -9.26
N SER A 114 -16.79 14.82 -8.07
CA SER A 114 -17.67 15.26 -6.99
C SER A 114 -17.02 16.27 -6.06
N GLY A 115 -15.77 16.65 -6.30
CA GLY A 115 -15.04 17.60 -5.47
C GLY A 115 -14.35 16.98 -4.26
N VAL A 116 -14.23 15.67 -4.22
CA VAL A 116 -13.54 14.97 -3.14
C VAL A 116 -12.04 14.92 -3.44
N TYR A 117 -11.24 15.36 -2.48
CA TYR A 117 -9.78 15.39 -2.65
C TYR A 117 -9.17 14.00 -2.57
N GLU A 118 -8.16 13.78 -3.38
CA GLU A 118 -7.47 12.49 -3.46
C GLU A 118 -5.97 12.68 -3.39
N MET A 119 -5.29 11.67 -2.82
CA MET A 119 -3.83 11.62 -2.78
C MET A 119 -3.38 10.22 -3.14
N VAL A 120 -2.15 10.11 -3.63
CA VAL A 120 -1.59 8.82 -4.06
C VAL A 120 -0.26 8.57 -3.37
N ILE A 121 -0.07 7.34 -2.93
CA ILE A 121 1.19 6.84 -2.40
C ILE A 121 1.63 5.67 -3.25
N GLU A 122 2.87 5.74 -3.76
CA GLU A 122 3.52 4.63 -4.44
C GLU A 122 4.59 4.08 -3.51
N ALA A 123 4.52 2.81 -3.18
CA ALA A 123 5.45 2.22 -2.24
C ALA A 123 5.82 0.79 -2.63
N ALA A 124 7.04 0.41 -2.27
CA ALA A 124 7.52 -0.95 -2.38
C ALA A 124 7.49 -1.58 -1.00
N PHE A 125 6.78 -2.70 -0.88
CA PHE A 125 6.72 -3.48 0.36
C PHE A 125 7.70 -4.63 0.23
N ILE A 126 8.78 -4.58 1.00
CA ILE A 126 9.76 -5.66 1.03
C ILE A 126 9.34 -6.61 2.13
N TYR A 127 9.08 -7.85 1.76
CA TYR A 127 8.52 -8.83 2.69
C TYR A 127 9.36 -10.10 2.72
N GLU A 128 9.33 -10.77 3.87
CA GLU A 128 9.93 -12.08 4.04
C GLU A 128 8.89 -13.12 3.66
N LYS A 129 9.27 -14.02 2.77
CA LYS A 129 8.37 -15.07 2.30
C LYS A 129 8.08 -16.05 3.42
N GLY A 130 6.84 -16.51 3.47
CA GLY A 130 6.46 -17.53 4.43
C GLY A 130 7.18 -18.83 4.19
N ASN A 131 7.17 -19.70 5.21
CA ASN A 131 7.80 -21.00 5.12
C ASN A 131 7.01 -21.92 4.17
N LYS A 132 7.61 -22.21 3.01
CA LYS A 132 6.97 -23.03 1.98
C LYS A 132 7.08 -24.52 2.25
N ASP A 133 7.93 -24.89 3.17
CA ASP A 133 8.15 -26.31 3.47
C ASP A 133 7.00 -26.96 4.21
N GLU A 134 6.08 -26.17 4.69
CA GLU A 134 4.91 -26.66 5.42
C GLU A 134 3.74 -27.03 4.50
N GLU A 135 3.91 -26.82 3.24
CA GLU A 135 2.86 -27.13 2.25
C GLU A 135 2.70 -28.61 2.00
#